data_70507574ae3b8135e27d63ca78412167
#
_entry.id   70507574ae3b8135e27d63ca78412167
#
_cell.length_a   1.000
_cell.length_b   1.000
_cell.length_c   1.000
_cell.angle_alpha   90.00
_cell.angle_beta   90.00
_cell.angle_gamma   90.00
#
_symmetry.space_group_name_H-M   'P 1'
#
loop_
_entity.id
_entity.type
_entity.pdbx_description
1 polymer ?
#
loop_
_entity_poly.entity_id
_entity_poly.type
_entity_poly.pdbx_seq_one_letter_code
_entity_poly.pdbx_strand_id
1 'polypeptide(L)'
;HEDFSEDTYRTLMAVDSAVMVIDSAKGIEAQTKKLFKVCRMRGIPIFTFINKLDRDGREPLDLLEELEEVLEIESYPMNWPIGMGKGFEGLYDIFNNRVEIHRPERFDGERFVALNEDRDIDGDHPLKKESIFSQVQEDVELLLEAGNEFSKEKIASGELTPVFFGSALTNFGV
;
A
#
# COMPACT_ATOMS: atom_id res chain seq x y z
N HIS A 1 6.59 -17.09 0.74
CA HIS A 1 7.34 -18.34 0.58
C HIS A 1 7.96 -18.76 1.89
N GLU A 2 7.85 -20.05 2.23
CA GLU A 2 8.32 -20.60 3.50
C GLU A 2 9.87 -20.73 3.59
N ASP A 3 10.56 -20.57 2.47
CA ASP A 3 12.02 -20.69 2.37
C ASP A 3 12.73 -19.37 2.60
N PHE A 4 12.70 -18.87 3.83
CA PHE A 4 13.67 -17.87 4.24
C PHE A 4 14.94 -18.58 4.72
N SER A 5 15.90 -18.64 3.79
CA SER A 5 17.23 -19.17 4.06
C SER A 5 18.02 -18.25 5.00
N GLU A 6 19.09 -18.77 5.56
CA GLU A 6 20.09 -17.98 6.30
C GLU A 6 20.58 -16.74 5.52
N ASP A 7 20.56 -16.81 4.18
CA ASP A 7 20.93 -15.71 3.29
C ASP A 7 19.97 -14.50 3.41
N THR A 8 18.68 -14.71 3.64
CA THR A 8 17.72 -13.63 3.87
C THR A 8 18.06 -12.85 5.13
N TYR A 9 18.39 -13.55 6.21
CA TYR A 9 18.80 -12.89 7.45
C TYR A 9 20.12 -12.13 7.27
N ARG A 10 21.10 -12.71 6.58
CA ARG A 10 22.36 -12.03 6.26
C ARG A 10 22.15 -10.79 5.42
N THR A 11 21.26 -10.86 4.42
CA THR A 11 20.90 -9.71 3.60
C THR A 11 20.26 -8.60 4.44
N LEU A 12 19.28 -8.92 5.29
CA LEU A 12 18.67 -7.95 6.20
C LEU A 12 19.67 -7.32 7.17
N MET A 13 20.77 -8.02 7.48
CA MET A 13 21.84 -7.48 8.32
C MET A 13 22.71 -6.43 7.61
N ALA A 14 22.61 -6.30 6.28
CA ALA A 14 23.48 -5.44 5.47
C ALA A 14 22.73 -4.28 4.79
N VAL A 15 21.40 -4.17 4.94
CA VAL A 15 20.59 -3.13 4.29
C VAL A 15 20.29 -1.95 5.21
N ASP A 16 20.02 -0.79 4.60
CA ASP A 16 19.70 0.45 5.30
C ASP A 16 18.19 0.67 5.46
N SER A 17 17.38 -0.04 4.68
CA SER A 17 15.92 -0.04 4.74
C SER A 17 15.34 -1.33 4.19
N ALA A 18 14.07 -1.62 4.49
CA ALA A 18 13.35 -2.78 3.99
C ALA A 18 12.01 -2.39 3.39
N VAL A 19 11.60 -3.09 2.34
CA VAL A 19 10.23 -3.05 1.81
C VAL A 19 9.54 -4.35 2.20
N MET A 20 8.48 -4.22 2.99
CA MET A 20 7.63 -5.34 3.40
C MET A 20 6.46 -5.43 2.42
N VAL A 21 6.35 -6.57 1.72
CA VAL A 21 5.27 -6.82 0.76
C VAL A 21 4.21 -7.71 1.40
N ILE A 22 2.97 -7.22 1.43
CA ILE A 22 1.81 -7.92 1.99
C ILE A 22 0.82 -8.23 0.87
N ASP A 23 0.30 -9.44 0.86
CA ASP A 23 -0.79 -9.86 -0.03
C ASP A 23 -2.13 -9.34 0.53
N SER A 24 -2.89 -8.55 -0.24
CA SER A 24 -4.15 -7.94 0.21
C SER A 24 -5.21 -8.95 0.67
N ALA A 25 -5.19 -10.17 0.15
CA ALA A 25 -6.11 -11.23 0.54
C ALA A 25 -5.66 -11.99 1.79
N LYS A 26 -4.34 -12.18 1.95
CA LYS A 26 -3.77 -12.98 3.04
C LYS A 26 -3.48 -12.18 4.30
N GLY A 27 -3.16 -10.89 4.16
CA GLY A 27 -2.69 -10.07 5.27
C GLY A 27 -1.28 -10.45 5.73
N ILE A 28 -1.02 -10.33 7.03
CA ILE A 28 0.30 -10.55 7.59
C ILE A 28 0.54 -12.03 7.89
N GLU A 29 1.44 -12.63 7.13
CA GLU A 29 1.83 -14.04 7.28
C GLU A 29 2.92 -14.22 8.35
N ALA A 30 3.03 -15.42 8.91
CA ALA A 30 3.95 -15.73 10.00
C ALA A 30 5.43 -15.42 9.65
N GLN A 31 5.83 -15.61 8.39
CA GLN A 31 7.19 -15.30 7.94
C GLN A 31 7.44 -13.79 7.89
N THR A 32 6.45 -13.01 7.47
CA THR A 32 6.52 -11.55 7.51
C THR A 32 6.77 -11.04 8.93
N LYS A 33 6.06 -11.61 9.91
CA LYS A 33 6.27 -11.31 11.33
C LYS A 33 7.71 -11.55 11.80
N LYS A 34 8.29 -12.69 11.41
CA LYS A 34 9.66 -13.05 11.81
C LYS A 34 10.66 -12.06 11.24
N LEU A 35 10.56 -11.74 9.95
CA LEU A 35 11.47 -10.80 9.28
C LEU A 35 11.31 -9.38 9.79
N PHE A 36 10.07 -8.97 10.05
CA PHE A 36 9.78 -7.67 10.64
C PHE A 36 10.49 -7.49 11.98
N LYS A 37 10.48 -8.52 12.86
CA LYS A 37 11.18 -8.47 14.14
C LYS A 37 12.68 -8.21 13.97
N VAL A 38 13.31 -8.83 12.97
CA VAL A 38 14.73 -8.60 12.66
C VAL A 38 14.99 -7.16 12.25
N CYS A 39 14.16 -6.61 11.36
CA CYS A 39 14.26 -5.21 10.92
C CYS A 39 14.08 -4.24 12.10
N ARG A 40 13.09 -4.50 12.96
CA ARG A 40 12.81 -3.65 14.13
C ARG A 40 13.94 -3.68 15.15
N MET A 41 14.51 -4.85 15.42
CA MET A 41 15.67 -4.96 16.34
C MET A 41 16.87 -4.12 15.88
N ARG A 42 16.99 -3.88 14.59
CA ARG A 42 18.03 -3.05 13.99
C ARG A 42 17.66 -1.58 13.86
N GLY A 43 16.39 -1.22 14.08
CA GLY A 43 15.89 0.15 13.93
C GLY A 43 15.99 0.68 12.50
N ILE A 44 15.91 -0.20 11.50
CA ILE A 44 15.93 0.22 10.09
C ILE A 44 14.55 0.68 9.62
N PRO A 45 14.46 1.66 8.72
CA PRO A 45 13.21 2.09 8.11
C PRO A 45 12.51 0.94 7.37
N ILE A 46 11.19 0.82 7.56
CA ILE A 46 10.37 -0.20 6.91
C ILE A 46 9.27 0.51 6.12
N PHE A 47 9.19 0.21 4.83
CA PHE A 47 8.12 0.63 3.93
C PHE A 47 7.21 -0.57 3.67
N THR A 48 5.91 -0.37 3.72
CA THR A 48 4.92 -1.44 3.49
C THR A 48 4.28 -1.26 2.13
N PHE A 49 4.26 -2.32 1.33
CA PHE A 49 3.54 -2.37 0.06
C PHE A 49 2.45 -3.45 0.12
N ILE A 50 1.19 -3.03 0.08
CA ILE A 50 0.03 -3.92 0.03
C ILE A 50 -0.28 -4.20 -1.43
N ASN A 51 0.05 -5.42 -1.86
CA ASN A 51 0.05 -5.87 -3.23
C ASN A 51 -1.23 -6.64 -3.60
N LYS A 52 -1.47 -6.78 -4.88
CA LYS A 52 -2.55 -7.56 -5.51
C LYS A 52 -3.94 -6.94 -5.39
N LEU A 53 -4.05 -5.62 -5.43
CA LEU A 53 -5.34 -4.93 -5.46
C LEU A 53 -6.17 -5.21 -6.73
N ASP A 54 -5.54 -5.78 -7.77
CA ASP A 54 -6.19 -6.31 -8.98
C ASP A 54 -7.07 -7.53 -8.72
N ARG A 55 -7.04 -8.07 -7.50
CA ARG A 55 -7.83 -9.22 -7.04
C ARG A 55 -8.68 -8.86 -5.83
N ASP A 56 -9.72 -9.66 -5.61
CA ASP A 56 -10.52 -9.52 -4.40
C ASP A 56 -9.63 -9.80 -3.17
N GLY A 57 -9.65 -8.87 -2.24
CA GLY A 57 -8.86 -8.88 -1.02
C GLY A 57 -9.67 -8.40 0.18
N ARG A 58 -8.97 -8.15 1.28
CA ARG A 58 -9.58 -7.60 2.50
C ARG A 58 -9.68 -6.08 2.37
N GLU A 59 -10.59 -5.50 3.14
CA GLU A 59 -10.76 -4.06 3.19
C GLU A 59 -9.45 -3.34 3.60
N PRO A 60 -9.11 -2.21 2.97
CA PRO A 60 -7.87 -1.50 3.26
C PRO A 60 -7.72 -1.08 4.72
N LEU A 61 -8.81 -0.66 5.37
CA LEU A 61 -8.81 -0.32 6.80
C LEU A 61 -8.44 -1.51 7.67
N ASP A 62 -9.04 -2.68 7.42
CA ASP A 62 -8.75 -3.91 8.17
C ASP A 62 -7.28 -4.32 8.04
N LEU A 63 -6.67 -4.08 6.86
CA LEU A 63 -5.26 -4.38 6.61
C LEU A 63 -4.34 -3.44 7.39
N LEU A 64 -4.69 -2.16 7.52
CA LEU A 64 -3.94 -1.21 8.33
C LEU A 64 -4.05 -1.54 9.83
N GLU A 65 -5.25 -1.85 10.30
CA GLU A 65 -5.49 -2.27 11.70
C GLU A 65 -4.68 -3.53 12.03
N GLU A 66 -4.75 -4.56 11.17
CA GLU A 66 -3.94 -5.77 11.37
C GLU A 66 -2.45 -5.49 11.41
N LEU A 67 -1.97 -4.60 10.54
CA LEU A 67 -0.56 -4.22 10.48
C LEU A 67 -0.12 -3.59 11.81
N GLU A 68 -0.90 -2.66 12.34
CA GLU A 68 -0.61 -1.99 13.60
C GLU A 68 -0.72 -2.93 14.81
N GLU A 69 -1.77 -3.76 14.88
CA GLU A 69 -1.98 -4.69 15.99
C GLU A 69 -0.96 -5.83 16.01
N VAL A 70 -0.67 -6.41 14.83
CA VAL A 70 0.16 -7.62 14.72
C VAL A 70 1.64 -7.30 14.79
N LEU A 71 2.07 -6.17 14.22
CA LEU A 71 3.47 -5.76 14.17
C LEU A 71 3.83 -4.72 15.23
N GLU A 72 2.84 -4.14 15.92
CA GLU A 72 3.05 -3.09 16.92
C GLU A 72 3.87 -1.91 16.36
N ILE A 73 3.53 -1.48 15.12
CA ILE A 73 4.13 -0.35 14.42
C ILE A 73 3.03 0.61 13.98
N GLU A 74 3.29 1.91 14.07
CA GLU A 74 2.38 2.90 13.49
C GLU A 74 2.39 2.81 11.97
N SER A 75 1.25 3.05 11.31
CA SER A 75 1.12 3.10 9.86
C SER A 75 0.66 4.48 9.39
N TYR A 76 1.10 4.87 8.19
CA TYR A 76 0.61 6.06 7.51
C TYR A 76 0.35 5.73 6.03
N PRO A 77 -0.91 5.78 5.56
CA PRO A 77 -1.23 5.52 4.16
C PRO A 77 -0.73 6.66 3.28
N MET A 78 0.08 6.34 2.29
CA MET A 78 0.58 7.30 1.30
C MET A 78 -0.38 7.45 0.13
N ASN A 79 -1.11 6.39 -0.19
CA ASN A 79 -2.17 6.35 -1.17
C ASN A 79 -3.35 5.51 -0.67
N TRP A 80 -4.49 5.62 -1.34
CA TRP A 80 -5.71 4.88 -1.01
C TRP A 80 -6.36 4.27 -2.24
N PRO A 81 -6.79 3.00 -2.21
CA PRO A 81 -7.40 2.36 -3.37
C PRO A 81 -8.79 2.92 -3.66
N ILE A 82 -9.08 3.12 -4.94
CA ILE A 82 -10.40 3.46 -5.47
C ILE A 82 -10.98 2.17 -6.03
N GLY A 83 -11.81 1.49 -5.23
CA GLY A 83 -12.30 0.16 -5.53
C GLY A 83 -11.27 -0.95 -5.29
N MET A 84 -11.68 -2.20 -5.52
CA MET A 84 -10.85 -3.40 -5.33
C MET A 84 -11.24 -4.50 -6.31
N GLY A 85 -10.32 -5.40 -6.62
CA GLY A 85 -10.55 -6.54 -7.50
C GLY A 85 -11.02 -6.11 -8.89
N LYS A 86 -12.15 -6.62 -9.34
CA LYS A 86 -12.73 -6.23 -10.65
C LYS A 86 -13.25 -4.79 -10.68
N GLY A 87 -13.52 -4.21 -9.52
CA GLY A 87 -13.95 -2.82 -9.36
C GLY A 87 -12.79 -1.86 -9.04
N PHE A 88 -11.53 -2.32 -9.17
CA PHE A 88 -10.36 -1.47 -8.96
C PHE A 88 -10.24 -0.45 -10.11
N GLU A 89 -10.36 0.83 -9.80
CA GLU A 89 -10.36 1.93 -10.76
C GLU A 89 -9.12 2.81 -10.69
N GLY A 90 -8.41 2.76 -9.57
CA GLY A 90 -7.22 3.57 -9.40
C GLY A 90 -6.76 3.72 -7.97
N LEU A 91 -5.85 4.67 -7.75
CA LEU A 91 -5.32 5.07 -6.46
C LEU A 91 -5.50 6.58 -6.25
N TYR A 92 -5.83 6.94 -5.04
CA TYR A 92 -5.75 8.31 -4.58
C TYR A 92 -4.41 8.51 -3.86
N ASP A 93 -3.53 9.33 -4.41
CA ASP A 93 -2.28 9.75 -3.76
C ASP A 93 -2.61 10.82 -2.72
N ILE A 94 -2.59 10.42 -1.45
CA ILE A 94 -2.95 11.27 -0.32
C ILE A 94 -1.92 12.41 -0.17
N PHE A 95 -0.65 12.11 -0.39
CA PHE A 95 0.43 13.05 -0.16
C PHE A 95 0.45 14.19 -1.19
N ASN A 96 0.19 13.88 -2.46
CA ASN A 96 0.19 14.84 -3.56
C ASN A 96 -1.22 15.32 -3.97
N ASN A 97 -2.28 14.81 -3.33
CA ASN A 97 -3.68 15.11 -3.63
C ASN A 97 -4.05 14.84 -5.10
N ARG A 98 -3.68 13.66 -5.62
CA ARG A 98 -3.86 13.26 -7.01
C ARG A 98 -4.58 11.94 -7.13
N VAL A 99 -5.29 11.73 -8.24
CA VAL A 99 -5.87 10.44 -8.60
C VAL A 99 -5.07 9.82 -9.73
N GLU A 100 -4.59 8.61 -9.53
CA GLU A 100 -4.00 7.76 -10.54
C GLU A 100 -5.06 6.77 -11.03
N ILE A 101 -5.48 6.88 -12.29
CA ILE A 101 -6.57 6.07 -12.86
C ILE A 101 -5.99 4.84 -13.52
N HIS A 102 -6.50 3.68 -13.10
CA HIS A 102 -6.18 2.40 -13.74
C HIS A 102 -7.16 2.12 -14.87
N ARG A 103 -6.69 2.19 -16.11
CA ARG A 103 -7.45 1.74 -17.29
C ARG A 103 -6.76 0.51 -17.86
N PRO A 104 -7.33 -0.70 -17.68
CA PRO A 104 -6.83 -1.86 -18.38
C PRO A 104 -7.11 -1.71 -19.87
N GLU A 105 -6.14 -1.30 -20.67
CA GLU A 105 -6.25 -1.41 -22.11
C GLU A 105 -6.15 -2.87 -22.51
N ARG A 106 -7.20 -3.40 -23.13
CA ARG A 106 -7.13 -4.66 -23.86
C ARG A 106 -6.35 -4.43 -25.15
N PHE A 107 -5.09 -4.79 -25.13
CA PHE A 107 -4.35 -5.04 -26.38
C PHE A 107 -4.65 -6.45 -26.87
N ASP A 108 -4.91 -6.59 -28.18
CA ASP A 108 -5.05 -7.87 -28.85
C ASP A 108 -3.79 -8.72 -28.59
N GLY A 109 -3.94 -9.64 -27.68
CA GLY A 109 -3.18 -10.85 -27.65
C GLY A 109 -2.19 -11.08 -26.53
N GLU A 110 -1.49 -10.15 -25.84
CA GLU A 110 -0.49 -10.60 -24.85
C GLU A 110 0.06 -9.59 -23.81
N ARG A 111 -0.31 -8.31 -23.82
CA ARG A 111 0.19 -7.37 -22.80
C ARG A 111 -0.88 -6.37 -22.33
N PHE A 112 -1.09 -6.33 -21.03
CA PHE A 112 -1.79 -5.23 -20.38
C PHE A 112 -0.81 -4.05 -20.26
N VAL A 113 -1.09 -2.95 -20.93
CA VAL A 113 -0.39 -1.68 -20.70
C VAL A 113 -1.36 -0.82 -19.88
N ALA A 114 -1.01 -0.56 -18.64
CA ALA A 114 -1.71 0.44 -17.83
C ALA A 114 -1.31 1.81 -18.38
N LEU A 115 -2.28 2.57 -18.88
CA LEU A 115 -2.10 4.01 -19.10
C LEU A 115 -2.37 4.69 -17.77
N ASN A 116 -1.32 5.13 -17.10
CA ASN A 116 -1.41 5.93 -15.90
C ASN A 116 -1.68 7.37 -16.35
N GLU A 117 -2.87 7.88 -16.07
CA GLU A 117 -3.18 9.29 -16.21
C GLU A 117 -3.19 9.93 -14.83
N ASP A 118 -2.11 10.64 -14.48
CA ASP A 118 -2.06 11.49 -13.30
C ASP A 118 -2.97 12.70 -13.50
N ARG A 119 -3.96 12.88 -12.65
CA ARG A 119 -4.84 14.05 -12.70
C ARG A 119 -5.01 14.66 -11.32
N ASP A 120 -4.89 15.99 -11.26
CA ASP A 120 -5.23 16.73 -10.05
C ASP A 120 -6.73 16.64 -9.75
N ILE A 121 -7.09 16.47 -8.50
CA ILE A 121 -8.49 16.32 -8.04
C ILE A 121 -9.30 17.60 -8.23
N ASP A 122 -8.66 18.76 -8.32
CA ASP A 122 -9.32 20.06 -8.50
C ASP A 122 -10.00 20.23 -9.88
N GLY A 123 -9.77 19.32 -10.81
CA GLY A 123 -10.45 19.29 -12.12
C GLY A 123 -11.85 18.68 -12.07
N ASP A 124 -12.66 18.94 -13.10
CA ASP A 124 -14.02 18.38 -13.27
C ASP A 124 -13.93 16.92 -13.79
N HIS A 125 -13.42 16.00 -12.93
CA HIS A 125 -13.17 14.61 -13.30
C HIS A 125 -14.46 13.77 -13.14
N PRO A 126 -14.78 12.82 -14.09
CA PRO A 126 -15.97 11.97 -14.00
C PRO A 126 -16.04 11.15 -12.69
N LEU A 127 -14.92 10.72 -12.13
CA LEU A 127 -14.85 9.99 -10.85
C LEU A 127 -15.33 10.81 -9.64
N LYS A 128 -15.29 12.16 -9.70
CA LYS A 128 -15.88 13.01 -8.64
C LYS A 128 -17.39 12.85 -8.49
N LYS A 129 -18.05 12.32 -9.52
CA LYS A 129 -19.52 12.14 -9.55
C LYS A 129 -19.95 10.75 -9.11
N GLU A 130 -19.00 9.84 -8.88
CA GLU A 130 -19.31 8.45 -8.53
C GLU A 130 -19.27 8.24 -7.00
N SER A 131 -20.21 7.42 -6.52
CA SER A 131 -20.35 7.08 -5.10
C SER A 131 -19.07 6.48 -4.48
N ILE A 132 -18.25 5.80 -5.29
CA ILE A 132 -16.98 5.18 -4.88
C ILE A 132 -15.96 6.24 -4.47
N PHE A 133 -15.84 7.33 -5.23
CA PHE A 133 -14.90 8.40 -4.90
C PHE A 133 -15.29 9.15 -3.63
N SER A 134 -16.59 9.36 -3.41
CA SER A 134 -17.09 9.94 -2.16
C SER A 134 -16.73 9.08 -0.96
N GLN A 135 -16.83 7.75 -1.08
CA GLN A 135 -16.42 6.82 -0.04
C GLN A 135 -14.92 6.92 0.25
N VAL A 136 -14.10 6.98 -0.79
CA VAL A 136 -12.63 7.15 -0.66
C VAL A 136 -12.29 8.44 0.07
N GLN A 137 -12.98 9.54 -0.23
CA GLN A 137 -12.77 10.81 0.47
C GLN A 137 -13.15 10.71 1.96
N GLU A 138 -14.28 10.09 2.28
CA GLU A 138 -14.71 9.87 3.67
C GLU A 138 -13.71 8.99 4.44
N ASP A 139 -13.24 7.90 3.84
CA ASP A 139 -12.25 7.01 4.44
C ASP A 139 -10.92 7.75 4.69
N VAL A 140 -10.47 8.53 3.73
CA VAL A 140 -9.21 9.31 3.84
C VAL A 140 -9.34 10.42 4.89
N GLU A 141 -10.45 11.15 4.93
CA GLU A 141 -10.71 12.15 5.97
C GLU A 141 -10.67 11.52 7.36
N LEU A 142 -11.34 10.38 7.54
CA LEU A 142 -11.32 9.63 8.81
C LEU A 142 -9.90 9.21 9.20
N LEU A 143 -9.13 8.70 8.24
CA LEU A 143 -7.74 8.29 8.47
C LEU A 143 -6.83 9.45 8.85
N LEU A 144 -7.01 10.61 8.24
CA LEU A 144 -6.22 11.80 8.54
C LEU A 144 -6.59 12.43 9.88
N GLU A 145 -7.86 12.33 10.29
CA GLU A 145 -8.35 12.87 11.58
C GLU A 145 -8.05 11.94 12.75
N ALA A 146 -8.22 10.63 12.59
CA ALA A 146 -8.14 9.65 13.67
C ALA A 146 -6.84 8.81 13.63
N GLY A 147 -6.11 8.84 12.52
CA GLY A 147 -4.91 8.04 12.32
C GLY A 147 -3.63 8.69 12.86
N ASN A 148 -2.52 8.05 12.53
CA ASN A 148 -1.20 8.54 12.92
C ASN A 148 -0.78 9.75 12.08
N GLU A 149 0.00 10.65 12.65
CA GLU A 149 0.59 11.77 11.92
C GLU A 149 1.81 11.32 11.12
N PHE A 150 2.01 11.92 9.94
CA PHE A 150 3.22 11.70 9.14
C PHE A 150 4.45 12.22 9.87
N SER A 151 5.42 11.35 10.14
CA SER A 151 6.66 11.70 10.84
C SER A 151 7.87 11.04 10.18
N LYS A 152 8.73 11.87 9.58
CA LYS A 152 10.00 11.41 8.99
C LYS A 152 10.93 10.81 10.04
N GLU A 153 10.92 11.33 11.25
CA GLU A 153 11.73 10.85 12.37
C GLU A 153 11.31 9.44 12.78
N LYS A 154 10.01 9.19 12.91
CA LYS A 154 9.47 7.86 13.23
C LYS A 154 9.69 6.85 12.09
N ILE A 155 9.63 7.30 10.83
CA ILE A 155 9.97 6.45 9.68
C ILE A 155 11.45 6.05 9.75
N ALA A 156 12.35 7.01 9.98
CA ALA A 156 13.78 6.75 10.07
C ALA A 156 14.15 5.82 11.23
N SER A 157 13.42 5.88 12.35
CA SER A 157 13.65 4.99 13.52
C SER A 157 12.95 3.62 13.41
N GLY A 158 12.13 3.40 12.38
CA GLY A 158 11.35 2.17 12.21
C GLY A 158 10.11 2.07 13.12
N GLU A 159 9.66 3.18 13.71
CA GLU A 159 8.46 3.24 14.56
C GLU A 159 7.18 3.43 13.75
N LEU A 160 7.27 4.04 12.55
CA LEU A 160 6.17 4.27 11.63
C LEU A 160 6.53 3.72 10.25
N THR A 161 5.60 3.02 9.62
CA THR A 161 5.74 2.54 8.24
C THR A 161 4.82 3.32 7.29
N PRO A 162 5.38 3.94 6.24
CA PRO A 162 4.56 4.42 5.13
C PRO A 162 3.96 3.23 4.38
N VAL A 163 2.64 3.27 4.12
CA VAL A 163 1.91 2.19 3.47
C VAL A 163 1.49 2.62 2.07
N PHE A 164 1.85 1.81 1.09
CA PHE A 164 1.49 1.97 -0.31
C PHE A 164 0.61 0.79 -0.73
N PHE A 165 -0.49 1.09 -1.41
CA PHE A 165 -1.36 0.11 -2.02
C PHE A 165 -1.09 0.05 -3.52
N GLY A 166 -1.16 -1.16 -4.12
CA GLY A 166 -0.95 -1.29 -5.55
C GLY A 166 -1.04 -2.73 -6.05
N SER A 167 -0.64 -2.92 -7.31
CA SER A 167 -0.55 -4.22 -7.97
C SER A 167 0.73 -4.31 -8.79
N ALA A 168 1.67 -5.13 -8.35
CA ALA A 168 2.91 -5.36 -9.09
C ALA A 168 2.68 -6.10 -10.42
N LEU A 169 1.62 -6.92 -10.51
CA LEU A 169 1.27 -7.63 -11.74
C LEU A 169 0.86 -6.66 -12.86
N THR A 170 0.09 -5.64 -12.51
CA THR A 170 -0.41 -4.63 -13.45
C THR A 170 0.49 -3.40 -13.50
N ASN A 171 1.60 -3.40 -12.75
CA ASN A 171 2.55 -2.29 -12.63
C ASN A 171 1.86 -0.99 -12.20
N PHE A 172 1.00 -1.07 -11.18
CA PHE A 172 0.20 0.04 -10.70
C PHE A 172 0.52 0.35 -9.24
N GLY A 173 0.82 1.62 -8.92
CA GLY A 173 1.24 2.06 -7.59
C GLY A 173 2.64 1.56 -7.17
N VAL A 174 3.49 1.19 -8.14
CA VAL A 174 4.84 0.61 -7.89
C VAL A 174 5.92 1.65 -8.08
#